data_86208f2bb1720dac3eed4ea2fddca793
#
_entry.id   86208f2bb1720dac3eed4ea2fddca793
#
_cell.length_a   1.000
_cell.length_b   1.000
_cell.length_c   1.000
_cell.angle_alpha   90.00
_cell.angle_beta   90.00
_cell.angle_gamma   90.00
#
_symmetry.space_group_name_H-M   'P 1'
#
loop_
_entity.id
_entity.type
_entity.pdbx_description
1 polymer ?
#
loop_
_entity_poly.entity_id
_entity_poly.type
_entity_poly.pdbx_seq_one_letter_code
_entity_poly.pdbx_strand_id
1 'polypeptide(L)'
;MKKRILSILLLCCMVLTLLPTTVLAADGPMDTIPKYDVSIDVYNRTSDISIKDSRSYYIYSSVPDKLRDTWAWDKKIFIQGDKAAPHVFIDGVNIKMSPSSKGPAIELNKKASAYLYFIGKDSTLQGADGRAAIQKNRSEGQLYVLARTGTTVTCKGGYRAAGIGGSWAIRNIGDSMFNMDMYGHGVNMHFGSQSNPNYWGGTINATGGEYGAGIGAGS
;
A
#
# COMPACT_ATOMS: atom_id res chain seq x y z
N MET A 1 16.63 -41.43 47.94
CA MET A 1 15.97 -41.42 46.61
C MET A 1 15.18 -40.14 46.36
N LYS A 2 14.35 -39.60 47.22
CA LYS A 2 13.52 -38.39 46.99
C LYS A 2 14.34 -37.14 46.56
N LYS A 3 15.50 -36.88 47.15
CA LYS A 3 16.34 -35.71 46.80
C LYS A 3 16.93 -35.75 45.35
N ARG A 4 17.27 -36.98 44.87
CA ARG A 4 17.76 -37.15 43.48
C ARG A 4 16.66 -36.96 42.44
N ILE A 5 15.46 -37.40 42.72
CA ILE A 5 14.28 -37.22 41.83
C ILE A 5 13.96 -35.72 41.70
N LEU A 6 13.97 -34.97 42.81
CA LEU A 6 13.72 -33.53 42.82
C LEU A 6 14.76 -32.77 42.03
N SER A 7 16.05 -33.15 42.13
CA SER A 7 17.15 -32.51 41.38
C SER A 7 17.04 -32.76 39.88
N ILE A 8 16.64 -33.96 39.46
CA ILE A 8 16.42 -34.30 38.04
C ILE A 8 15.20 -33.52 37.48
N LEU A 9 14.10 -33.42 38.27
CA LEU A 9 12.94 -32.66 37.86
C LEU A 9 13.24 -31.17 37.69
N LEU A 10 14.05 -30.58 38.58
CA LEU A 10 14.45 -29.19 38.51
C LEU A 10 15.37 -28.96 37.28
N LEU A 11 16.28 -29.89 36.95
CA LEU A 11 17.14 -29.83 35.78
C LEU A 11 16.31 -29.93 34.50
N CYS A 12 15.32 -30.79 34.41
CA CYS A 12 14.42 -30.90 33.28
C CYS A 12 13.58 -29.61 33.08
N CYS A 13 13.09 -28.99 34.17
CA CYS A 13 12.42 -27.71 34.08
C CYS A 13 13.32 -26.59 33.57
N MET A 14 14.60 -26.53 34.03
CA MET A 14 15.55 -25.55 33.54
C MET A 14 15.91 -25.76 32.06
N VAL A 15 16.05 -27.00 31.62
CA VAL A 15 16.35 -27.31 30.20
C VAL A 15 15.14 -26.97 29.32
N LEU A 16 13.93 -27.20 29.79
CA LEU A 16 12.71 -26.82 29.06
C LEU A 16 12.54 -25.28 28.94
N THR A 17 13.01 -24.52 29.92
CA THR A 17 12.97 -23.04 29.87
C THR A 17 14.11 -22.43 29.05
N LEU A 18 15.20 -23.20 28.82
CA LEU A 18 16.34 -22.79 27.98
C LEU A 18 16.22 -23.27 26.53
N LEU A 19 15.24 -24.13 26.23
CA LEU A 19 14.91 -24.36 24.83
C LEU A 19 14.47 -23.00 24.27
N PRO A 20 15.15 -22.49 23.22
CA PRO A 20 14.59 -21.35 22.53
C PRO A 20 13.16 -21.76 22.21
N THR A 21 12.19 -21.02 22.70
CA THR A 21 10.89 -21.04 22.09
C THR A 21 11.15 -20.64 20.64
N THR A 22 11.44 -21.63 19.80
CA THR A 22 11.09 -21.48 18.42
C THR A 22 9.60 -21.20 18.50
N VAL A 23 9.25 -19.94 18.52
CA VAL A 23 7.94 -19.51 18.08
C VAL A 23 7.86 -20.25 16.76
N LEU A 24 7.12 -21.35 16.74
CA LEU A 24 6.60 -21.89 15.52
C LEU A 24 5.86 -20.69 14.94
N ALA A 25 6.59 -19.95 14.08
CA ALA A 25 5.96 -19.10 13.12
C ALA A 25 5.06 -20.08 12.38
N ALA A 26 3.83 -20.13 12.79
CA ALA A 26 2.79 -20.94 12.15
C ALA A 26 2.44 -20.39 10.79
N ASP A 27 3.25 -19.47 10.28
CA ASP A 27 3.19 -18.90 8.96
C ASP A 27 4.52 -19.23 8.29
N GLY A 28 4.57 -20.42 7.69
CA GLY A 28 5.47 -20.67 6.57
C GLY A 28 5.29 -19.54 5.54
N PRO A 29 6.23 -19.32 4.63
CA PRO A 29 6.04 -18.33 3.59
C PRO A 29 4.70 -18.62 2.93
N MET A 30 3.72 -17.73 3.12
CA MET A 30 2.50 -17.80 2.34
C MET A 30 2.88 -17.46 0.89
N ASP A 31 3.33 -18.46 0.14
CA ASP A 31 3.39 -18.39 -1.33
C ASP A 31 1.97 -18.30 -1.92
N THR A 32 0.97 -18.37 -1.07
CA THR A 32 -0.43 -18.29 -1.47
C THR A 32 -0.90 -16.83 -1.47
N ILE A 33 -1.44 -16.41 -2.59
CA ILE A 33 -2.18 -15.16 -2.69
C ILE A 33 -3.38 -15.26 -1.73
N PRO A 34 -3.61 -14.25 -0.88
CA PRO A 34 -4.77 -14.26 0.01
C PRO A 34 -6.07 -14.44 -0.76
N LYS A 35 -7.09 -15.02 -0.13
CA LYS A 35 -8.41 -15.17 -0.77
C LYS A 35 -8.93 -13.79 -1.19
N TYR A 36 -9.40 -13.69 -2.44
CA TYR A 36 -9.97 -12.48 -3.01
C TYR A 36 -11.30 -12.78 -3.71
N ASP A 37 -12.12 -11.75 -3.85
CA ASP A 37 -13.42 -11.83 -4.52
C ASP A 37 -13.33 -11.46 -6.01
N VAL A 38 -12.39 -10.59 -6.36
CA VAL A 38 -12.22 -10.04 -7.71
C VAL A 38 -10.76 -10.08 -8.11
N SER A 39 -10.46 -10.59 -9.30
CA SER A 39 -9.12 -10.59 -9.90
C SER A 39 -9.07 -9.68 -11.13
N ILE A 40 -8.04 -8.83 -11.24
CA ILE A 40 -7.89 -7.87 -12.34
C ILE A 40 -6.45 -7.88 -12.82
N ASP A 41 -6.24 -8.23 -14.09
CA ASP A 41 -4.97 -8.06 -14.79
C ASP A 41 -4.95 -6.67 -15.45
N VAL A 42 -3.91 -5.90 -15.14
CA VAL A 42 -3.76 -4.55 -15.71
C VAL A 42 -2.99 -4.52 -17.03
N TYR A 43 -2.29 -5.60 -17.42
CA TYR A 43 -1.41 -5.61 -18.59
C TYR A 43 -2.14 -5.26 -19.89
N ASN A 44 -3.34 -5.80 -20.08
CA ASN A 44 -4.15 -5.56 -21.28
C ASN A 44 -5.32 -4.59 -21.03
N ARG A 45 -5.31 -3.91 -19.88
CA ARG A 45 -6.44 -3.06 -19.49
C ARG A 45 -6.24 -1.62 -19.97
N THR A 46 -7.23 -1.09 -20.66
CA THR A 46 -7.21 0.27 -21.24
C THR A 46 -8.03 1.30 -20.45
N SER A 47 -8.69 0.89 -19.36
CA SER A 47 -9.56 1.75 -18.54
C SER A 47 -9.16 1.74 -17.08
N ASP A 48 -9.47 2.81 -16.36
CA ASP A 48 -9.31 2.89 -14.90
C ASP A 48 -10.02 1.74 -14.18
N ILE A 49 -9.53 1.38 -13.01
CA ILE A 49 -10.21 0.48 -12.07
C ILE A 49 -10.99 1.35 -11.08
N SER A 50 -12.30 1.16 -11.00
CA SER A 50 -13.16 1.84 -10.03
C SER A 50 -13.67 0.85 -8.99
N ILE A 51 -13.32 1.08 -7.72
CA ILE A 51 -13.71 0.27 -6.57
C ILE A 51 -14.67 1.11 -5.70
N LYS A 52 -15.87 0.58 -5.44
CA LYS A 52 -16.93 1.30 -4.73
C LYS A 52 -17.50 0.51 -3.53
N ASP A 53 -16.96 -0.63 -3.26
CA ASP A 53 -17.42 -1.55 -2.21
C ASP A 53 -16.24 -2.01 -1.30
N SER A 54 -16.51 -2.94 -0.39
CA SER A 54 -15.55 -3.43 0.60
C SER A 54 -15.08 -4.85 0.31
N ARG A 55 -15.21 -5.32 -0.94
CA ARG A 55 -14.69 -6.63 -1.35
C ARG A 55 -13.17 -6.67 -1.35
N SER A 56 -12.64 -7.88 -1.49
CA SER A 56 -11.22 -8.14 -1.66
C SER A 56 -10.87 -8.21 -3.15
N TYR A 57 -9.84 -7.48 -3.55
CA TYR A 57 -9.38 -7.36 -4.94
C TYR A 57 -7.95 -7.85 -5.05
N TYR A 58 -7.65 -8.67 -6.06
CA TYR A 58 -6.31 -9.00 -6.47
C TYR A 58 -6.01 -8.33 -7.81
N ILE A 59 -5.13 -7.32 -7.77
CA ILE A 59 -4.74 -6.52 -8.94
C ILE A 59 -3.29 -6.86 -9.26
N TYR A 60 -3.05 -7.41 -10.43
CA TYR A 60 -1.74 -7.89 -10.82
C TYR A 60 -1.41 -7.50 -12.27
N SER A 61 -0.16 -7.68 -12.64
CA SER A 61 0.29 -7.50 -14.01
C SER A 61 0.90 -8.78 -14.56
N SER A 62 0.30 -9.32 -15.62
CA SER A 62 0.83 -10.45 -16.38
C SER A 62 1.91 -10.05 -17.40
N VAL A 63 2.43 -8.81 -17.30
CA VAL A 63 3.49 -8.34 -18.17
C VAL A 63 4.69 -9.31 -18.13
N PRO A 64 5.23 -9.73 -19.30
CA PRO A 64 6.42 -10.57 -19.33
C PRO A 64 7.60 -9.94 -18.59
N ASP A 65 8.37 -10.72 -17.85
CA ASP A 65 9.46 -10.21 -17.00
C ASP A 65 10.46 -9.35 -17.79
N LYS A 66 10.77 -9.70 -19.04
CA LYS A 66 11.64 -8.93 -19.93
C LYS A 66 11.15 -7.50 -20.27
N LEU A 67 9.87 -7.24 -20.09
CA LEU A 67 9.24 -5.94 -20.36
C LEU A 67 8.90 -5.19 -19.08
N ARG A 68 9.03 -5.80 -17.90
CA ARG A 68 8.57 -5.26 -16.63
C ARG A 68 9.17 -3.90 -16.29
N ASP A 69 10.45 -3.68 -16.57
CA ASP A 69 11.15 -2.45 -16.24
C ASP A 69 10.80 -1.28 -17.18
N THR A 70 10.29 -1.60 -18.37
CA THR A 70 9.95 -0.60 -19.40
C THR A 70 8.46 -0.37 -19.56
N TRP A 71 7.63 -1.32 -19.13
CA TRP A 71 6.19 -1.23 -19.20
C TRP A 71 5.60 -0.60 -17.94
N ALA A 72 4.67 0.30 -18.13
CA ALA A 72 3.85 0.83 -17.06
C ALA A 72 2.43 1.10 -17.56
N TRP A 73 1.46 0.85 -16.71
CA TRP A 73 0.06 1.15 -16.98
C TRP A 73 -0.19 2.64 -16.75
N ASP A 74 -0.91 3.30 -17.67
CA ASP A 74 -1.16 4.74 -17.65
C ASP A 74 -2.56 5.11 -17.13
N LYS A 75 -3.21 4.20 -16.46
CA LYS A 75 -4.53 4.37 -15.83
C LYS A 75 -4.40 4.25 -14.33
N LYS A 76 -5.45 4.62 -13.61
CA LYS A 76 -5.47 4.66 -12.15
C LYS A 76 -6.36 3.60 -11.50
N ILE A 77 -6.09 3.34 -10.24
CA ILE A 77 -6.98 2.64 -9.33
C ILE A 77 -7.72 3.70 -8.52
N PHE A 78 -9.03 3.75 -8.65
CA PHE A 78 -9.88 4.74 -8.01
C PHE A 78 -10.82 4.10 -6.99
N ILE A 79 -10.61 4.40 -5.70
CA ILE A 79 -11.39 3.87 -4.57
C ILE A 79 -12.26 4.98 -4.03
N GLN A 80 -13.58 4.78 -4.04
CA GLN A 80 -14.53 5.81 -3.62
C GLN A 80 -15.79 5.23 -2.98
N GLY A 81 -16.35 5.96 -2.04
CA GLY A 81 -17.59 5.61 -1.37
C GLY A 81 -17.48 5.88 0.13
N ASP A 82 -18.52 6.43 0.72
CA ASP A 82 -18.48 6.88 2.12
C ASP A 82 -18.30 5.74 3.14
N LYS A 83 -18.56 4.50 2.71
CA LYS A 83 -18.42 3.30 3.53
C LYS A 83 -17.54 2.23 2.88
N ALA A 84 -16.90 2.53 1.74
CA ALA A 84 -16.01 1.58 1.09
C ALA A 84 -14.75 1.38 1.94
N ALA A 85 -14.37 0.12 2.15
CA ALA A 85 -13.17 -0.28 2.86
C ALA A 85 -12.57 -1.57 2.22
N PRO A 86 -12.21 -1.54 0.92
CA PRO A 86 -11.70 -2.72 0.23
C PRO A 86 -10.34 -3.15 0.76
N HIS A 87 -10.09 -4.46 0.65
CA HIS A 87 -8.78 -5.06 0.76
C HIS A 87 -8.21 -5.24 -0.65
N VAL A 88 -7.16 -4.51 -1.00
CA VAL A 88 -6.59 -4.50 -2.35
C VAL A 88 -5.19 -5.08 -2.32
N PHE A 89 -5.04 -6.30 -2.83
CA PHE A 89 -3.76 -6.98 -2.99
C PHE A 89 -3.17 -6.60 -4.34
N ILE A 90 -1.96 -6.05 -4.35
CA ILE A 90 -1.28 -5.50 -5.53
C ILE A 90 0.00 -6.29 -5.76
N ASP A 91 0.14 -6.90 -6.95
CA ASP A 91 1.26 -7.76 -7.29
C ASP A 91 1.93 -7.33 -8.60
N GLY A 92 3.12 -6.77 -8.47
CA GLY A 92 3.95 -6.39 -9.61
C GLY A 92 3.33 -5.37 -10.55
N VAL A 93 2.54 -4.42 -10.01
CA VAL A 93 1.84 -3.41 -10.80
C VAL A 93 2.67 -2.14 -10.90
N ASN A 94 3.08 -1.79 -12.13
CA ASN A 94 3.73 -0.52 -12.42
C ASN A 94 2.73 0.46 -13.02
N ILE A 95 2.49 1.59 -12.35
CA ILE A 95 1.62 2.67 -12.82
C ILE A 95 2.46 3.93 -13.00
N LYS A 96 2.44 4.48 -14.22
CA LYS A 96 3.06 5.77 -14.51
C LYS A 96 2.04 6.67 -15.18
N MET A 97 1.49 7.58 -14.39
CA MET A 97 0.52 8.54 -14.91
C MET A 97 1.22 9.53 -15.83
N SER A 98 0.64 9.76 -17.01
CA SER A 98 1.16 10.79 -17.91
C SER A 98 0.88 12.18 -17.33
N PRO A 99 1.70 13.19 -17.63
CA PRO A 99 1.44 14.58 -17.22
C PRO A 99 0.05 15.08 -17.66
N SER A 100 -0.43 14.60 -18.80
CA SER A 100 -1.75 14.96 -19.35
C SER A 100 -2.91 14.29 -18.63
N SER A 101 -2.72 13.15 -17.98
CA SER A 101 -3.79 12.41 -17.26
C SER A 101 -4.24 13.13 -15.99
N LYS A 102 -3.40 14.02 -15.44
CA LYS A 102 -3.64 14.82 -14.23
C LYS A 102 -4.13 14.01 -13.01
N GLY A 103 -3.82 12.72 -12.94
CA GLY A 103 -4.29 11.81 -11.90
C GLY A 103 -3.19 11.24 -11.01
N PRO A 104 -3.53 10.78 -9.80
CA PRO A 104 -2.68 9.90 -9.01
C PRO A 104 -2.70 8.47 -9.58
N ALA A 105 -1.72 7.64 -9.22
CA ALA A 105 -1.74 6.22 -9.58
C ALA A 105 -2.82 5.46 -8.79
N ILE A 106 -2.94 5.74 -7.49
CA ILE A 106 -4.04 5.25 -6.64
C ILE A 106 -4.70 6.45 -5.98
N GLU A 107 -6.02 6.51 -6.06
CA GLU A 107 -6.82 7.62 -5.52
C GLU A 107 -7.88 7.13 -4.55
N LEU A 108 -7.84 7.63 -3.30
CA LEU A 108 -8.91 7.48 -2.32
C LEU A 108 -9.74 8.75 -2.30
N ASN A 109 -11.04 8.62 -2.56
CA ASN A 109 -11.96 9.75 -2.59
C ASN A 109 -13.14 9.54 -1.64
N LYS A 110 -13.85 10.62 -1.34
CA LYS A 110 -14.93 10.67 -0.35
C LYS A 110 -14.37 10.22 1.01
N LYS A 111 -15.14 9.47 1.78
CA LYS A 111 -14.76 8.95 3.10
C LYS A 111 -14.26 7.50 3.03
N ALA A 112 -13.86 7.05 1.85
CA ALA A 112 -13.37 5.69 1.67
C ALA A 112 -12.16 5.40 2.57
N SER A 113 -12.15 4.23 3.18
CA SER A 113 -10.95 3.60 3.72
C SER A 113 -10.37 2.63 2.68
N ALA A 114 -9.10 2.26 2.80
CA ALA A 114 -8.52 1.22 1.96
C ALA A 114 -7.37 0.52 2.68
N TYR A 115 -7.27 -0.78 2.46
CA TYR A 115 -6.15 -1.60 2.88
C TYR A 115 -5.40 -2.03 1.61
N LEU A 116 -4.23 -1.41 1.36
CA LEU A 116 -3.38 -1.70 0.21
C LEU A 116 -2.27 -2.64 0.64
N TYR A 117 -2.25 -3.83 0.10
CA TYR A 117 -1.27 -4.86 0.38
C TYR A 117 -0.41 -5.10 -0.85
N PHE A 118 0.82 -4.66 -0.83
CA PHE A 118 1.80 -4.94 -1.88
C PHE A 118 2.42 -6.31 -1.61
N ILE A 119 2.20 -7.25 -2.52
CA ILE A 119 2.59 -8.65 -2.39
C ILE A 119 3.30 -9.13 -3.65
N GLY A 120 4.02 -10.24 -3.54
CA GLY A 120 4.67 -10.85 -4.70
C GLY A 120 5.78 -9.98 -5.28
N LYS A 121 5.62 -9.51 -6.49
CA LYS A 121 6.65 -8.73 -7.21
C LYS A 121 6.60 -7.25 -6.84
N ASP A 122 7.74 -6.57 -6.96
CA ASP A 122 7.86 -5.14 -6.71
C ASP A 122 6.91 -4.31 -7.59
N SER A 123 6.45 -3.19 -7.03
CA SER A 123 5.52 -2.27 -7.68
C SER A 123 6.06 -0.84 -7.69
N THR A 124 5.87 -0.14 -8.79
CA THR A 124 6.22 1.28 -8.91
C THR A 124 4.98 2.10 -9.26
N LEU A 125 4.71 3.10 -8.45
CA LEU A 125 3.58 4.00 -8.61
C LEU A 125 4.09 5.42 -8.79
N GLN A 126 3.68 6.09 -9.86
CA GLN A 126 4.04 7.48 -10.13
C GLN A 126 2.79 8.31 -10.44
N GLY A 127 2.58 9.36 -9.65
CA GLY A 127 1.54 10.36 -9.90
C GLY A 127 1.92 11.31 -11.05
N ALA A 128 0.91 11.91 -11.67
CA ALA A 128 1.11 13.02 -12.61
C ALA A 128 1.56 14.29 -11.87
N ASP A 129 1.94 15.33 -12.61
CA ASP A 129 2.29 16.62 -12.02
C ASP A 129 1.17 17.15 -11.12
N GLY A 130 1.51 17.60 -9.93
CA GLY A 130 0.58 18.05 -8.91
C GLY A 130 -0.20 16.91 -8.21
N ARG A 131 0.16 15.64 -8.42
CA ARG A 131 -0.57 14.50 -7.86
C ARG A 131 0.37 13.54 -7.12
N ALA A 132 -0.09 13.04 -5.98
CA ALA A 132 0.62 11.98 -5.27
C ALA A 132 0.57 10.65 -6.03
N ALA A 133 1.51 9.75 -5.78
CA ALA A 133 1.39 8.39 -6.32
C ALA A 133 0.20 7.66 -5.67
N ILE A 134 0.11 7.69 -4.34
CA ILE A 134 -1.09 7.25 -3.60
C ILE A 134 -1.70 8.49 -2.94
N GLN A 135 -2.84 8.92 -3.43
CA GLN A 135 -3.51 10.15 -3.01
C GLN A 135 -4.75 9.87 -2.16
N LYS A 136 -4.82 10.51 -1.00
CA LYS A 136 -5.98 10.49 -0.12
C LYS A 136 -6.62 11.89 -0.13
N ASN A 137 -7.83 12.00 -0.72
CA ASN A 137 -8.47 13.29 -1.00
C ASN A 137 -9.23 13.89 0.19
N ARG A 138 -9.48 13.14 1.25
CA ARG A 138 -10.25 13.58 2.42
C ARG A 138 -9.53 13.24 3.71
N SER A 139 -9.80 14.00 4.76
CA SER A 139 -9.31 13.73 6.12
C SER A 139 -9.92 12.47 6.71
N GLU A 140 -11.20 12.20 6.41
CA GLU A 140 -11.90 11.00 6.85
C GLU A 140 -11.38 9.76 6.12
N GLY A 141 -11.79 8.61 6.59
CA GLY A 141 -11.34 7.31 6.09
C GLY A 141 -9.91 7.00 6.54
N GLN A 142 -9.55 5.74 6.45
CA GLN A 142 -8.25 5.22 6.87
C GLN A 142 -7.53 4.68 5.63
N LEU A 143 -6.24 4.96 5.50
CA LEU A 143 -5.38 4.37 4.48
C LEU A 143 -4.34 3.49 5.16
N TYR A 144 -4.36 2.21 4.88
CA TYR A 144 -3.33 1.27 5.31
C TYR A 144 -2.49 0.87 4.11
N VAL A 145 -1.17 1.02 4.22
CA VAL A 145 -0.21 0.63 3.18
C VAL A 145 0.76 -0.37 3.79
N LEU A 146 0.71 -1.59 3.31
CA LEU A 146 1.52 -2.69 3.79
C LEU A 146 2.30 -3.30 2.62
N ALA A 147 3.57 -3.60 2.85
CA ALA A 147 4.39 -4.34 1.90
C ALA A 147 4.82 -5.67 2.54
N ARG A 148 4.62 -6.76 1.82
CA ARG A 148 5.04 -8.09 2.26
C ARG A 148 6.56 -8.15 2.35
N THR A 149 7.10 -8.89 3.30
CA THR A 149 8.54 -9.13 3.42
C THR A 149 9.12 -9.64 2.09
N GLY A 150 10.19 -9.00 1.63
CA GLY A 150 10.78 -9.26 0.31
C GLY A 150 10.13 -8.50 -0.86
N THR A 151 9.07 -7.73 -0.62
CA THR A 151 8.43 -6.88 -1.64
C THR A 151 8.79 -5.42 -1.41
N THR A 152 9.08 -4.69 -2.49
CA THR A 152 9.31 -3.24 -2.48
C THR A 152 8.19 -2.52 -3.25
N VAL A 153 7.62 -1.50 -2.64
CA VAL A 153 6.78 -0.53 -3.36
C VAL A 153 7.45 0.82 -3.42
N THR A 154 7.57 1.38 -4.62
CA THR A 154 8.13 2.71 -4.84
C THR A 154 7.02 3.66 -5.27
N CYS A 155 6.79 4.70 -4.46
CA CYS A 155 5.77 5.73 -4.69
C CYS A 155 6.44 7.06 -4.98
N LYS A 156 6.27 7.59 -6.21
CA LYS A 156 6.82 8.88 -6.65
C LYS A 156 5.71 9.88 -6.90
N GLY A 157 5.69 10.96 -6.13
CA GLY A 157 4.82 12.10 -6.40
C GLY A 157 5.26 12.86 -7.66
N GLY A 158 4.30 13.47 -8.33
CA GLY A 158 4.60 14.48 -9.35
C GLY A 158 5.05 15.81 -8.72
N TYR A 159 5.33 16.80 -9.55
CA TYR A 159 5.76 18.13 -9.12
C TYR A 159 4.84 18.67 -8.01
N ARG A 160 5.40 19.13 -6.89
CA ARG A 160 4.71 19.65 -5.70
C ARG A 160 3.72 18.71 -5.02
N ALA A 161 3.83 17.43 -5.24
CA ALA A 161 2.94 16.45 -4.61
C ALA A 161 3.72 15.44 -3.78
N ALA A 162 3.08 14.87 -2.78
CA ALA A 162 3.68 13.83 -1.96
C ALA A 162 3.87 12.52 -2.73
N GLY A 163 4.78 11.66 -2.29
CA GLY A 163 4.83 10.27 -2.73
C GLY A 163 3.55 9.54 -2.30
N ILE A 164 3.17 9.68 -1.01
CA ILE A 164 1.93 9.15 -0.44
C ILE A 164 1.26 10.25 0.39
N GLY A 165 -0.01 10.56 0.10
CA GLY A 165 -0.78 11.54 0.87
C GLY A 165 -1.41 12.64 0.04
N GLY A 166 -0.93 13.87 0.17
CA GLY A 166 -1.51 15.05 -0.44
C GLY A 166 -0.99 15.38 -1.83
N SER A 167 -1.77 16.13 -2.57
CA SER A 167 -1.44 16.70 -3.87
C SER A 167 -1.28 18.21 -3.78
N TRP A 168 -0.73 18.83 -4.83
CA TRP A 168 -0.69 20.28 -4.96
C TRP A 168 -2.06 20.83 -5.34
N ALA A 169 -2.46 21.88 -4.63
CA ALA A 169 -3.64 22.66 -4.93
C ALA A 169 -3.36 23.65 -6.08
N ILE A 170 -3.68 23.27 -7.33
CA ILE A 170 -3.78 24.30 -8.39
C ILE A 170 -4.99 25.16 -8.06
N ARG A 171 -4.76 26.40 -7.61
CA ARG A 171 -5.80 27.43 -7.64
C ARG A 171 -6.14 27.68 -9.11
N ASN A 172 -7.23 27.11 -9.59
CA ASN A 172 -7.91 27.68 -10.74
C ASN A 172 -8.45 29.03 -10.28
N ILE A 173 -7.89 30.12 -10.85
CA ILE A 173 -8.40 31.49 -10.69
C ILE A 173 -9.83 31.48 -11.24
N GLY A 174 -10.84 31.31 -10.38
CA GLY A 174 -12.24 31.26 -10.79
C GLY A 174 -13.12 30.30 -9.99
N ASP A 175 -12.56 29.28 -9.36
CA ASP A 175 -13.31 28.43 -8.44
C ASP A 175 -13.29 29.03 -7.04
N SER A 176 -14.46 29.14 -6.43
CA SER A 176 -14.65 29.70 -5.09
C SER A 176 -13.67 29.07 -4.09
N MET A 177 -13.04 29.92 -3.32
CA MET A 177 -11.85 29.78 -2.48
C MET A 177 -11.85 28.65 -1.42
N PHE A 178 -12.76 27.71 -1.37
CA PHE A 178 -12.96 26.90 -0.17
C PHE A 178 -13.13 25.39 -0.36
N ASN A 179 -12.67 24.80 -1.46
CA ASN A 179 -12.68 23.36 -1.56
C ASN A 179 -11.30 22.74 -1.25
N MET A 180 -10.73 23.10 -0.09
CA MET A 180 -9.48 22.54 0.41
C MET A 180 -9.52 21.02 0.61
N ASP A 181 -10.72 20.45 0.66
CA ASP A 181 -10.98 19.03 0.77
C ASP A 181 -10.61 18.20 -0.48
N MET A 182 -10.26 18.84 -1.59
CA MET A 182 -9.89 18.14 -2.83
C MET A 182 -8.40 17.88 -3.00
N TYR A 183 -7.55 18.39 -2.13
CA TYR A 183 -6.10 18.45 -2.37
C TYR A 183 -5.28 17.37 -1.67
N GLY A 184 -5.97 16.40 -1.07
CA GLY A 184 -5.34 15.28 -0.41
C GLY A 184 -4.81 15.62 0.98
N HIS A 185 -4.88 14.64 1.84
CA HIS A 185 -4.53 14.75 3.25
C HIS A 185 -3.47 13.73 3.65
N GLY A 186 -2.51 14.19 4.46
CA GLY A 186 -1.50 13.34 5.10
C GLY A 186 -1.95 12.74 6.43
N VAL A 187 -3.26 12.67 6.72
CA VAL A 187 -3.80 12.17 8.00
C VAL A 187 -4.44 10.80 7.86
N ASN A 188 -4.54 10.07 8.99
CA ASN A 188 -5.14 8.73 9.03
C ASN A 188 -4.49 7.76 8.02
N MET A 189 -3.17 7.79 7.94
CA MET A 189 -2.36 6.87 7.14
C MET A 189 -1.53 5.97 8.07
N HIS A 190 -1.54 4.68 7.78
CA HIS A 190 -0.88 3.65 8.56
C HIS A 190 0.04 2.83 7.66
N PHE A 191 1.25 2.58 8.12
CA PHE A 191 2.28 1.88 7.35
C PHE A 191 2.79 0.66 8.13
N GLY A 192 2.91 -0.48 7.44
CA GLY A 192 3.34 -1.72 8.05
C GLY A 192 2.33 -2.34 9.00
N SER A 193 2.73 -3.37 9.73
CA SER A 193 1.90 -4.04 10.74
C SER A 193 2.74 -4.36 11.97
N GLN A 194 2.30 -3.89 13.12
CA GLN A 194 2.91 -4.22 14.41
C GLN A 194 2.58 -5.65 14.86
N SER A 195 1.44 -6.19 14.43
CA SER A 195 0.98 -7.52 14.85
C SER A 195 1.70 -8.65 14.11
N ASN A 196 2.23 -8.41 12.92
CA ASN A 196 3.02 -9.39 12.17
C ASN A 196 4.13 -8.72 11.34
N PRO A 197 5.20 -8.20 12.00
CA PRO A 197 6.28 -7.51 11.30
C PRO A 197 7.10 -8.43 10.40
N ASN A 198 7.17 -9.73 10.71
CA ASN A 198 7.89 -10.69 9.89
C ASN A 198 7.21 -10.93 8.53
N TYR A 199 5.91 -10.78 8.47
CA TYR A 199 5.13 -10.94 7.24
C TYR A 199 5.00 -9.61 6.47
N TRP A 200 4.79 -8.49 7.17
CA TRP A 200 4.60 -7.15 6.60
C TRP A 200 5.84 -6.25 6.78
N GLY A 201 7.03 -6.84 6.72
CA GLY A 201 8.32 -6.17 6.83
C GLY A 201 8.94 -5.77 5.49
N GLY A 202 8.15 -5.64 4.44
CA GLY A 202 8.62 -5.17 3.13
C GLY A 202 8.98 -3.69 3.12
N THR A 203 9.48 -3.21 2.00
CA THR A 203 9.99 -1.85 1.84
C THR A 203 8.96 -0.94 1.17
N ILE A 204 8.73 0.23 1.76
CA ILE A 204 7.91 1.30 1.19
C ILE A 204 8.80 2.52 0.96
N ASN A 205 9.15 2.79 -0.30
CA ASN A 205 9.92 3.96 -0.73
C ASN A 205 8.95 5.05 -1.20
N ALA A 206 8.81 6.12 -0.44
CA ALA A 206 7.96 7.23 -0.81
C ALA A 206 8.80 8.49 -1.04
N THR A 207 8.74 9.04 -2.25
CA THR A 207 9.46 10.25 -2.64
C THR A 207 8.47 11.28 -3.17
N GLY A 208 8.45 12.46 -2.59
CA GLY A 208 7.71 13.60 -3.15
C GLY A 208 8.36 14.08 -4.44
N GLY A 209 7.58 14.76 -5.27
CA GLY A 209 8.14 15.58 -6.34
C GLY A 209 8.89 16.77 -5.77
N GLU A 210 9.45 17.60 -6.65
CA GLU A 210 10.08 18.85 -6.23
C GLU A 210 9.09 19.65 -5.36
N TYR A 211 9.51 20.07 -4.17
CA TYR A 211 8.71 20.70 -3.12
C TYR A 211 7.62 19.81 -2.48
N GLY A 212 7.53 18.53 -2.78
CA GLY A 212 6.59 17.60 -2.16
C GLY A 212 7.24 16.76 -1.05
N ALA A 213 6.46 16.35 -0.07
CA ALA A 213 6.92 15.42 0.97
C ALA A 213 6.98 13.97 0.44
N GLY A 214 7.85 13.14 1.00
CA GLY A 214 7.79 11.69 0.73
C GLY A 214 6.44 11.13 1.17
N ILE A 215 6.08 11.32 2.45
CA ILE A 215 4.78 10.98 3.02
C ILE A 215 4.21 12.24 3.69
N GLY A 216 2.95 12.57 3.44
CA GLY A 216 2.31 13.74 4.06
C GLY A 216 1.55 14.61 3.07
N ALA A 217 1.66 15.93 3.22
CA ALA A 217 1.00 16.91 2.36
C ALA A 217 1.84 17.23 1.10
N GLY A 218 1.17 17.65 0.03
CA GLY A 218 1.77 18.42 -1.05
C GLY A 218 1.97 19.87 -0.63
N SER A 219 2.75 20.64 -1.38
CA SER A 219 3.03 22.06 -1.11
C SER A 219 2.15 22.98 -1.96
#